data_c7abf97877f6b061ee6f04d3bccb5067
#
_entry.id   c7abf97877f6b061ee6f04d3bccb5067
#
_cell.length_a   1.000
_cell.length_b   1.000
_cell.length_c   1.000
_cell.angle_alpha   90.00
_cell.angle_beta   90.00
_cell.angle_gamma   90.00
#
_symmetry.space_group_name_H-M   'P 1'
#
loop_
_entity.id
_entity.type
_entity.pdbx_description
1 polymer ?
#
loop_
_entity_poly.entity_id
_entity_poly.type
_entity_poly.pdbx_seq_one_letter_code
_entity_poly.pdbx_strand_id
1 'polypeptide(L)'
;RLGGDMGDLEARQNGGMSSPNKDDQNYPYFTCELGGGMIPSYHRRIYMYPEDAYSMAIVKLGSGSNLLGYYMYHGGTNPDGKTTYLNETQKTIATNYSDLPVKTYEYQAPLGEFGQKNPHYYTLRKLHLFTNTFGETLAPMEAYFPMKDKAPKQGDDSYLRWSYRSNGDTAFVFINNYERLQTLTDKKNVRFDVCGTKFPQKGMTIPSGTMAIFPVNIQIGDISLKYATAQIIYKDLSNVGRIRLYMQKIDGIESEMNINGKVLKRVKPLNETTPIYSSEQVDIYLLTEKYANHLGLQPENKLKASKVNFSKVKDAGPLRTITIGINDVAEQPEDADFEDAAIYHISVPSHNSLLDI
;
A
#
# COMPACT_ATOMS: atom_id res chain seq x y z
N ARG A 1 15.74 4.40 -10.55
CA ARG A 1 16.25 4.01 -9.21
C ARG A 1 15.07 3.69 -8.31
N LEU A 2 14.59 2.45 -8.36
CA LEU A 2 13.57 1.96 -7.40
C LEU A 2 14.23 1.44 -6.11
N GLY A 3 15.46 1.81 -5.87
CA GLY A 3 16.20 1.48 -4.66
C GLY A 3 15.86 2.36 -3.48
N GLY A 4 14.75 3.09 -3.56
CA GLY A 4 14.19 3.87 -2.47
C GLY A 4 15.14 4.93 -1.88
N ASP A 5 14.66 5.54 -0.86
CA ASP A 5 15.28 6.63 -0.13
C ASP A 5 16.57 6.32 0.60
N MET A 6 17.00 5.08 0.59
CA MET A 6 18.37 4.77 1.02
C MET A 6 19.40 5.43 0.07
N GLY A 7 19.03 5.62 -1.21
CA GLY A 7 19.82 6.46 -2.14
C GLY A 7 19.67 7.96 -1.87
N ASP A 8 18.54 8.41 -1.32
CA ASP A 8 18.38 9.80 -0.89
C ASP A 8 19.20 10.11 0.36
N LEU A 9 19.44 9.14 1.24
CA LEU A 9 20.36 9.28 2.36
C LEU A 9 21.80 9.49 1.88
N GLU A 10 22.24 8.72 0.87
CA GLU A 10 23.55 8.92 0.25
C GLU A 10 23.61 10.29 -0.44
N ALA A 11 22.56 10.70 -1.15
CA ALA A 11 22.46 12.02 -1.75
C ALA A 11 22.44 13.14 -0.70
N ARG A 12 21.79 12.95 0.43
CA ARG A 12 21.79 13.89 1.57
C ARG A 12 23.15 13.96 2.23
N GLN A 13 23.85 12.85 2.40
CA GLN A 13 25.17 12.79 3.01
C GLN A 13 26.28 13.31 2.10
N ASN A 14 26.13 13.13 0.77
CA ASN A 14 27.15 13.47 -0.23
C ASN A 14 26.87 14.76 -0.99
N GLY A 15 25.88 15.55 -0.58
CA GLY A 15 25.56 16.84 -1.22
C GLY A 15 24.92 16.74 -2.60
N GLY A 16 24.44 15.55 -2.99
CA GLY A 16 23.79 15.32 -4.29
C GLY A 16 22.33 15.73 -4.26
N MET A 17 21.98 16.82 -4.97
CA MET A 17 20.65 17.32 -5.34
C MET A 17 19.54 17.33 -4.25
N SER A 18 19.86 17.29 -2.97
CA SER A 18 18.96 17.81 -1.96
C SER A 18 18.97 19.33 -2.09
N SER A 19 17.81 19.95 -2.15
CA SER A 19 17.74 21.40 -2.06
C SER A 19 18.62 21.86 -0.86
N PRO A 20 19.62 22.72 -1.05
CA PRO A 20 20.53 23.12 0.03
C PRO A 20 19.83 23.84 1.20
N ASN A 21 18.53 24.08 1.09
CA ASN A 21 17.70 24.77 2.08
C ASN A 21 16.63 23.87 2.70
N LYS A 22 16.73 22.52 2.57
CA LYS A 22 15.76 21.64 3.18
C LYS A 22 16.07 21.47 4.67
N ASP A 23 15.32 22.16 5.50
CA ASP A 23 15.39 22.07 6.95
C ASP A 23 14.60 20.83 7.43
N ASP A 24 15.23 19.67 7.32
CA ASP A 24 14.63 18.38 7.67
C ASP A 24 14.36 18.26 9.19
N GLN A 25 14.87 19.16 10.02
CA GLN A 25 14.64 19.15 11.46
C GLN A 25 13.35 19.85 11.87
N ASN A 26 12.93 20.85 11.10
CA ASN A 26 11.77 21.68 11.42
C ASN A 26 10.53 21.33 10.58
N TYR A 27 10.67 20.55 9.52
CA TYR A 27 9.57 20.19 8.62
C TYR A 27 9.43 18.68 8.47
N PRO A 28 8.18 18.16 8.51
CA PRO A 28 7.96 16.75 8.28
C PRO A 28 8.35 16.36 6.84
N TYR A 29 8.90 15.17 6.71
CA TYR A 29 9.23 14.62 5.39
C TYR A 29 7.99 14.13 4.68
N PHE A 30 7.67 14.73 3.54
CA PHE A 30 6.55 14.36 2.69
C PHE A 30 7.03 13.85 1.34
N THR A 31 6.39 12.82 0.81
CA THR A 31 6.59 12.33 -0.56
C THR A 31 5.37 12.74 -1.38
N CYS A 32 5.57 13.62 -2.35
CA CYS A 32 4.50 14.15 -3.18
C CYS A 32 4.11 13.18 -4.31
N GLU A 33 5.10 12.62 -5.00
CA GLU A 33 4.92 11.79 -6.19
C GLU A 33 5.64 10.46 -6.03
N LEU A 34 5.10 9.58 -5.19
CA LEU A 34 5.55 8.21 -5.11
C LEU A 34 4.96 7.41 -6.28
N GLY A 35 5.76 6.64 -6.98
CA GLY A 35 5.30 5.83 -8.10
C GLY A 35 4.31 4.74 -7.66
N GLY A 36 3.03 5.03 -7.70
CA GLY A 36 1.95 4.04 -7.55
C GLY A 36 1.71 3.27 -8.85
N GLY A 37 2.02 3.89 -9.97
CA GLY A 37 1.98 3.34 -11.30
C GLY A 37 3.04 3.96 -12.20
N MET A 38 3.12 3.50 -13.45
CA MET A 38 4.02 4.04 -14.47
C MET A 38 3.34 4.00 -15.81
N ILE A 39 3.37 5.12 -16.53
CA ILE A 39 2.80 5.17 -17.87
C ILE A 39 3.74 4.44 -18.87
N PRO A 40 3.20 3.55 -19.72
CA PRO A 40 3.96 2.98 -20.82
C PRO A 40 4.13 4.01 -21.93
N SER A 41 5.35 4.24 -22.38
CA SER A 41 5.61 5.03 -23.56
C SER A 41 5.61 4.19 -24.84
N TYR A 42 5.56 4.83 -26.03
CA TYR A 42 5.53 4.11 -27.31
C TYR A 42 6.80 3.29 -27.56
N HIS A 43 7.94 3.74 -27.10
CA HIS A 43 9.20 3.01 -27.27
C HIS A 43 9.68 2.31 -25.99
N ARG A 44 9.06 2.57 -24.82
CA ARG A 44 9.41 1.91 -23.57
C ARG A 44 8.15 1.53 -22.79
N ARG A 45 7.79 0.24 -22.86
CA ARG A 45 6.62 -0.32 -22.19
C ARG A 45 7.03 -1.02 -20.91
N ILE A 46 7.09 -0.25 -19.85
CA ILE A 46 7.40 -0.76 -18.51
C ILE A 46 6.16 -1.47 -17.98
N TYR A 47 6.34 -2.66 -17.43
CA TYR A 47 5.33 -3.32 -16.61
C TYR A 47 5.61 -3.01 -15.14
N MET A 48 4.59 -2.58 -14.41
CA MET A 48 4.67 -2.28 -12.98
C MET A 48 4.21 -3.49 -12.19
N TYR A 49 5.12 -4.10 -11.42
CA TYR A 49 4.76 -5.18 -10.52
C TYR A 49 4.18 -4.61 -9.21
N PRO A 50 3.25 -5.33 -8.54
CA PRO A 50 2.70 -4.91 -7.24
C PRO A 50 3.79 -4.63 -6.21
N GLU A 51 4.84 -5.44 -6.22
CA GLU A 51 6.00 -5.36 -5.33
C GLU A 51 6.78 -4.07 -5.53
N ASP A 52 6.82 -3.52 -6.75
CA ASP A 52 7.53 -2.27 -7.06
C ASP A 52 6.91 -1.10 -6.29
N ALA A 53 5.59 -0.94 -6.37
CA ALA A 53 4.86 0.12 -5.69
C ALA A 53 4.91 -0.05 -4.16
N TYR A 54 4.72 -1.28 -3.69
CA TYR A 54 4.75 -1.58 -2.26
C TYR A 54 6.13 -1.38 -1.64
N SER A 55 7.19 -1.85 -2.33
CA SER A 55 8.59 -1.65 -1.90
C SER A 55 8.91 -0.17 -1.75
N MET A 56 8.52 0.64 -2.72
CA MET A 56 8.75 2.08 -2.70
C MET A 56 8.06 2.75 -1.51
N ALA A 57 6.79 2.40 -1.29
CA ALA A 57 5.99 2.97 -0.21
C ALA A 57 6.52 2.57 1.17
N ILE A 58 6.87 1.29 1.37
CA ILE A 58 7.38 0.81 2.67
C ILE A 58 8.75 1.40 3.00
N VAL A 59 9.61 1.58 1.99
CA VAL A 59 10.92 2.21 2.17
C VAL A 59 10.77 3.69 2.52
N LYS A 60 9.91 4.44 1.83
CA LYS A 60 9.63 5.85 2.16
C LYS A 60 9.13 5.99 3.60
N LEU A 61 8.17 5.16 3.97
CA LEU A 61 7.59 5.17 5.32
C LEU A 61 8.65 4.84 6.39
N GLY A 62 9.46 3.80 6.15
CA GLY A 62 10.56 3.41 7.04
C GLY A 62 11.70 4.43 7.09
N SER A 63 11.81 5.30 6.09
CA SER A 63 12.79 6.39 6.01
C SER A 63 12.29 7.70 6.65
N GLY A 64 11.14 7.69 7.30
CA GLY A 64 10.63 8.85 8.04
C GLY A 64 9.58 9.68 7.29
N SER A 65 9.14 9.25 6.11
CA SER A 65 8.05 9.97 5.43
C SER A 65 6.76 9.88 6.22
N ASN A 66 6.09 11.00 6.42
CA ASN A 66 4.81 11.13 7.11
C ASN A 66 3.63 11.34 6.15
N LEU A 67 3.90 11.39 4.86
CA LEU A 67 2.89 11.47 3.81
C LEU A 67 3.35 10.69 2.60
N LEU A 68 2.49 9.79 2.12
CA LEU A 68 2.68 9.02 0.89
C LEU A 68 1.69 9.54 -0.17
N GLY A 69 2.09 10.55 -0.94
CA GLY A 69 1.37 10.98 -2.12
C GLY A 69 1.80 10.14 -3.32
N TYR A 70 0.85 9.61 -4.08
CA TYR A 70 1.13 8.76 -5.22
C TYR A 70 0.96 9.49 -6.54
N TYR A 71 1.83 9.22 -7.49
CA TYR A 71 1.66 9.56 -8.89
C TYR A 71 1.98 8.33 -9.77
N MET A 72 0.94 7.60 -10.23
CA MET A 72 -0.50 7.79 -10.01
C MET A 72 -1.02 6.73 -9.05
N TYR A 73 -2.09 7.05 -8.29
CA TYR A 73 -2.86 6.05 -7.55
C TYR A 73 -4.13 5.65 -8.32
N HIS A 74 -4.74 6.58 -9.02
CA HIS A 74 -5.89 6.39 -9.87
C HIS A 74 -5.57 6.87 -11.28
N GLY A 75 -5.82 6.03 -12.27
CA GLY A 75 -5.73 6.41 -13.66
C GLY A 75 -6.80 7.41 -14.07
N GLY A 76 -6.68 7.96 -15.26
CA GLY A 76 -7.63 8.93 -15.77
C GLY A 76 -7.67 8.97 -17.29
N THR A 77 -8.64 9.72 -17.80
CA THR A 77 -8.78 10.02 -19.23
C THR A 77 -8.57 11.51 -19.45
N ASN A 78 -7.65 11.88 -20.33
CA ASN A 78 -7.44 13.27 -20.69
C ASN A 78 -8.66 13.82 -21.44
N PRO A 79 -9.19 14.99 -21.05
CA PRO A 79 -10.31 15.59 -21.74
C PRO A 79 -9.91 16.08 -23.13
N ASP A 80 -10.87 16.06 -24.04
CA ASP A 80 -10.71 16.69 -25.34
C ASP A 80 -10.76 18.21 -25.19
N GLY A 81 -9.74 18.91 -25.67
CA GLY A 81 -9.73 20.37 -25.80
C GLY A 81 -10.26 20.79 -27.14
N LYS A 82 -10.44 22.11 -27.33
CA LYS A 82 -10.91 22.67 -28.62
C LYS A 82 -9.88 22.51 -29.73
N THR A 83 -8.61 22.59 -29.41
CA THR A 83 -7.49 22.59 -30.37
C THR A 83 -6.50 21.45 -30.07
N THR A 84 -6.37 21.06 -28.80
CA THR A 84 -5.41 20.05 -28.33
C THR A 84 -6.02 19.28 -27.16
N TYR A 85 -5.40 18.17 -26.78
CA TYR A 85 -5.72 17.50 -25.51
C TYR A 85 -5.02 18.23 -24.35
N LEU A 86 -5.63 18.20 -23.18
CA LEU A 86 -5.00 18.69 -21.95
C LEU A 86 -4.00 17.66 -21.44
N ASN A 87 -2.85 17.59 -22.09
CA ASN A 87 -1.85 16.58 -21.85
C ASN A 87 -0.48 17.13 -22.23
N GLU A 88 0.52 16.85 -21.42
CA GLU A 88 1.92 17.20 -21.65
C GLU A 88 2.57 16.45 -22.84
N THR A 89 1.87 15.49 -23.43
CA THR A 89 2.37 14.63 -24.51
C THR A 89 2.03 15.15 -25.90
N GLN A 90 1.54 16.37 -26.01
CA GLN A 90 1.11 16.93 -27.28
C GLN A 90 2.29 17.32 -28.13
N LYS A 91 2.43 16.68 -29.29
CA LYS A 91 3.48 16.93 -30.26
C LYS A 91 3.25 18.27 -30.99
N THR A 92 3.35 19.36 -30.28
CA THR A 92 3.32 20.70 -30.89
C THR A 92 4.62 21.43 -30.58
N ILE A 93 4.91 22.49 -31.32
CA ILE A 93 6.09 23.35 -31.09
C ILE A 93 6.03 23.97 -29.68
N ALA A 94 4.84 24.11 -29.11
CA ALA A 94 4.61 24.73 -27.79
C ALA A 94 4.61 23.74 -26.64
N THR A 95 4.67 22.44 -26.89
CA THR A 95 4.60 21.39 -25.86
C THR A 95 5.74 20.39 -26.00
N ASN A 96 6.06 19.71 -24.91
CA ASN A 96 7.11 18.71 -24.94
C ASN A 96 6.80 17.58 -25.93
N TYR A 97 7.82 17.17 -26.64
CA TYR A 97 7.81 15.98 -27.47
C TYR A 97 7.86 14.77 -26.55
N SER A 98 6.68 14.24 -26.19
CA SER A 98 6.58 13.01 -25.42
C SER A 98 5.99 11.90 -26.28
N ASP A 99 6.47 10.70 -26.07
CA ASP A 99 5.98 9.48 -26.73
C ASP A 99 4.91 8.75 -25.92
N LEU A 100 4.29 9.43 -24.99
CA LEU A 100 3.22 8.90 -24.15
C LEU A 100 1.88 8.84 -24.89
N PRO A 101 0.94 7.96 -24.49
CA PRO A 101 -0.42 7.96 -25.00
C PRO A 101 -1.11 9.30 -24.73
N VAL A 102 -1.89 9.76 -25.71
CA VAL A 102 -2.49 11.10 -25.65
C VAL A 102 -3.80 11.10 -24.86
N LYS A 103 -4.63 10.08 -25.02
CA LYS A 103 -5.99 10.05 -24.46
C LYS A 103 -6.02 9.41 -23.08
N THR A 104 -5.41 8.26 -22.94
CA THR A 104 -5.37 7.54 -21.65
C THR A 104 -4.31 8.12 -20.74
N TYR A 105 -4.64 8.23 -19.46
CA TYR A 105 -3.75 8.56 -18.37
C TYR A 105 -3.78 7.43 -17.33
N GLU A 106 -3.77 6.19 -17.82
CA GLU A 106 -3.96 4.96 -17.05
C GLU A 106 -2.84 4.71 -16.05
N TYR A 107 -1.58 4.88 -16.45
CA TYR A 107 -0.38 4.72 -15.62
C TYR A 107 -0.21 3.34 -14.97
N GLN A 108 -1.00 2.33 -15.30
CA GLN A 108 -1.03 1.07 -14.56
C GLN A 108 -1.23 1.33 -13.05
N ALA A 109 -2.07 2.31 -12.72
CA ALA A 109 -2.28 2.76 -11.36
C ALA A 109 -2.99 1.67 -10.52
N PRO A 110 -2.91 1.71 -9.18
CA PRO A 110 -3.66 0.81 -8.30
C PRO A 110 -5.15 0.76 -8.62
N LEU A 111 -5.75 1.91 -8.88
CA LEU A 111 -7.08 2.04 -9.48
C LEU A 111 -6.89 2.52 -10.91
N GLY A 112 -7.29 1.72 -11.88
CA GLY A 112 -7.15 2.05 -13.29
C GLY A 112 -8.06 3.16 -13.76
N GLU A 113 -7.94 3.52 -15.04
CA GLU A 113 -8.66 4.63 -15.69
C GLU A 113 -10.18 4.59 -15.44
N PHE A 114 -10.75 3.39 -15.39
CA PHE A 114 -12.17 3.16 -15.17
C PHE A 114 -12.49 2.60 -13.78
N GLY A 115 -11.58 2.73 -12.81
CA GLY A 115 -11.78 2.29 -11.44
C GLY A 115 -11.48 0.80 -11.19
N GLN A 116 -10.96 0.07 -12.18
CA GLN A 116 -10.56 -1.32 -11.99
C GLN A 116 -9.44 -1.44 -10.96
N LYS A 117 -9.52 -2.44 -10.09
CA LYS A 117 -8.52 -2.71 -9.05
C LYS A 117 -7.38 -3.56 -9.63
N ASN A 118 -6.20 -2.98 -9.75
CA ASN A 118 -4.99 -3.69 -10.12
C ASN A 118 -4.38 -4.41 -8.88
N PRO A 119 -3.54 -5.44 -9.05
CA PRO A 119 -3.00 -6.21 -7.91
C PRO A 119 -2.35 -5.36 -6.81
N HIS A 120 -1.65 -4.29 -7.16
CA HIS A 120 -1.01 -3.40 -6.18
C HIS A 120 -1.98 -2.49 -5.41
N TYR A 121 -3.24 -2.38 -5.82
CA TYR A 121 -4.29 -1.80 -5.00
C TYR A 121 -4.40 -2.52 -3.64
N TYR A 122 -4.42 -3.84 -3.64
CA TYR A 122 -4.60 -4.64 -2.44
C TYR A 122 -3.39 -4.55 -1.50
N THR A 123 -2.18 -4.57 -2.05
CA THR A 123 -0.96 -4.46 -1.25
C THR A 123 -0.79 -3.07 -0.65
N LEU A 124 -1.02 -2.00 -1.42
CA LEU A 124 -0.98 -0.62 -0.93
C LEU A 124 -2.10 -0.34 0.07
N ARG A 125 -3.31 -0.84 -0.18
CA ARG A 125 -4.42 -0.72 0.76
C ARG A 125 -4.07 -1.31 2.12
N LYS A 126 -3.41 -2.45 2.16
CA LYS A 126 -2.91 -3.05 3.41
C LYS A 126 -1.96 -2.12 4.16
N LEU A 127 -1.06 -1.44 3.43
CA LEU A 127 -0.19 -0.41 4.01
C LEU A 127 -0.99 0.80 4.51
N HIS A 128 -2.04 1.21 3.78
CA HIS A 128 -2.90 2.32 4.21
C HIS A 128 -3.71 1.95 5.47
N LEU A 129 -4.14 0.71 5.63
CA LEU A 129 -4.75 0.25 6.88
C LEU A 129 -3.77 0.36 8.06
N PHE A 130 -2.50 0.02 7.83
CA PHE A 130 -1.44 0.22 8.83
C PHE A 130 -1.27 1.69 9.19
N THR A 131 -1.10 2.57 8.21
CA THR A 131 -0.92 4.01 8.48
C THR A 131 -2.16 4.66 9.09
N ASN A 132 -3.35 4.22 8.70
CA ASN A 132 -4.60 4.71 9.29
C ASN A 132 -4.73 4.32 10.78
N THR A 133 -4.22 3.17 11.14
CA THR A 133 -4.30 2.66 12.51
C THR A 133 -3.19 3.18 13.40
N PHE A 134 -1.96 3.19 12.88
CA PHE A 134 -0.76 3.47 13.66
C PHE A 134 -0.09 4.79 13.28
N GLY A 135 -0.70 5.58 12.37
CA GLY A 135 -0.12 6.81 11.85
C GLY A 135 0.15 7.86 12.93
N GLU A 136 -0.76 8.04 13.89
CA GLU A 136 -0.56 8.96 15.01
C GLU A 136 0.63 8.56 15.88
N THR A 137 0.82 7.25 16.09
CA THR A 137 1.97 6.71 16.82
C THR A 137 3.25 6.84 16.00
N LEU A 138 3.15 6.58 14.69
CA LEU A 138 4.31 6.55 13.79
C LEU A 138 4.82 7.94 13.44
N ALA A 139 3.94 8.93 13.24
CA ALA A 139 4.30 10.24 12.73
C ALA A 139 5.40 10.97 13.56
N PRO A 140 5.36 10.97 14.90
CA PRO A 140 6.41 11.60 15.72
C PRO A 140 7.68 10.74 15.87
N MET A 141 7.67 9.49 15.39
CA MET A 141 8.83 8.59 15.53
C MET A 141 9.96 9.00 14.58
N GLU A 142 11.17 9.06 15.09
CA GLU A 142 12.38 9.24 14.31
C GLU A 142 12.74 7.97 13.52
N ALA A 143 13.39 8.15 12.37
CA ALA A 143 13.86 7.04 11.55
C ALA A 143 15.34 6.74 11.85
N TYR A 144 15.64 5.47 12.08
CA TYR A 144 16.98 4.96 12.38
C TYR A 144 17.41 3.97 11.29
N PHE A 145 18.66 4.10 10.88
CA PHE A 145 19.27 3.31 9.80
C PHE A 145 20.48 2.54 10.33
N PRO A 146 20.31 1.31 10.80
CA PRO A 146 21.40 0.55 11.39
C PRO A 146 22.57 0.25 10.42
N MET A 147 22.29 0.32 9.11
CA MET A 147 23.26 0.09 8.05
C MET A 147 23.71 1.37 7.34
N LYS A 148 23.60 2.53 8.00
CA LYS A 148 23.89 3.86 7.42
C LYS A 148 25.29 3.97 6.78
N ASP A 149 26.27 3.24 7.32
CA ASP A 149 27.65 3.26 6.82
C ASP A 149 27.85 2.37 5.59
N LYS A 150 26.79 1.64 5.20
CA LYS A 150 26.77 0.78 4.00
C LYS A 150 25.60 1.24 3.13
N ALA A 151 25.78 2.40 2.46
CA ALA A 151 24.76 2.87 1.53
C ALA A 151 24.45 1.79 0.48
N PRO A 152 23.18 1.38 0.34
CA PRO A 152 22.83 0.32 -0.58
C PRO A 152 23.12 0.76 -2.01
N LYS A 153 24.00 0.04 -2.68
CA LYS A 153 24.21 0.19 -4.11
C LYS A 153 23.23 -0.70 -4.86
N GLN A 154 22.86 -0.27 -6.05
CA GLN A 154 22.06 -1.10 -6.93
C GLN A 154 22.77 -2.44 -7.16
N GLY A 155 22.07 -3.55 -6.94
CA GLY A 155 22.63 -4.89 -7.08
C GLY A 155 23.48 -5.36 -5.91
N ASP A 156 23.72 -4.55 -4.88
CA ASP A 156 24.41 -5.02 -3.67
C ASP A 156 23.47 -5.87 -2.83
N ASP A 157 23.77 -7.15 -2.77
CA ASP A 157 23.02 -8.18 -2.07
C ASP A 157 23.75 -8.70 -0.83
N SER A 158 24.76 -8.00 -0.35
CA SER A 158 25.62 -8.46 0.75
C SER A 158 24.96 -8.36 2.12
N TYR A 159 23.90 -7.58 2.29
CA TYR A 159 23.24 -7.35 3.56
C TYR A 159 21.74 -7.11 3.43
N LEU A 160 21.00 -7.24 4.56
CA LEU A 160 19.59 -6.92 4.63
C LEU A 160 19.41 -5.39 4.66
N ARG A 161 18.51 -4.89 3.82
CA ARG A 161 18.09 -3.49 3.85
C ARG A 161 16.93 -3.36 4.82
N TRP A 162 17.12 -2.59 5.89
CA TRP A 162 16.11 -2.35 6.89
C TRP A 162 16.35 -1.04 7.65
N SER A 163 15.28 -0.53 8.19
CA SER A 163 15.27 0.63 9.09
C SER A 163 14.26 0.39 10.20
N TYR A 164 14.23 1.26 11.19
CA TYR A 164 13.12 1.29 12.13
C TYR A 164 12.76 2.73 12.49
N ARG A 165 11.50 2.92 12.83
CA ARG A 165 11.03 4.18 13.40
C ARG A 165 10.70 3.96 14.85
N SER A 166 11.09 4.91 15.73
CA SER A 166 10.94 4.76 17.18
C SER A 166 10.77 6.10 17.88
N ASN A 167 10.05 6.08 19.01
CA ASN A 167 10.00 7.13 20.00
C ASN A 167 10.87 6.84 21.24
N GLY A 168 11.76 5.85 21.15
CA GLY A 168 12.62 5.37 22.24
C GLY A 168 12.13 4.05 22.83
N ASP A 169 10.85 3.92 23.13
CA ASP A 169 10.28 2.72 23.77
C ASP A 169 9.61 1.79 22.76
N THR A 170 8.78 2.34 21.91
CA THR A 170 8.01 1.62 20.88
C THR A 170 8.67 1.81 19.52
N ALA A 171 8.62 0.79 18.68
CA ALA A 171 9.15 0.89 17.33
C ALA A 171 8.38 0.04 16.31
N PHE A 172 8.57 0.41 15.04
CA PHE A 172 8.22 -0.40 13.87
C PHE A 172 9.48 -0.63 13.05
N VAL A 173 9.78 -1.90 12.76
CA VAL A 173 10.92 -2.32 11.93
C VAL A 173 10.45 -2.51 10.51
N PHE A 174 11.03 -1.81 9.57
CA PHE A 174 10.74 -1.86 8.14
C PHE A 174 11.82 -2.66 7.43
N ILE A 175 11.41 -3.68 6.69
CA ILE A 175 12.29 -4.64 6.00
C ILE A 175 12.01 -4.56 4.51
N ASN A 176 13.08 -4.50 3.70
CA ASN A 176 12.98 -4.57 2.25
C ASN A 176 14.10 -5.45 1.68
N ASN A 177 13.81 -6.73 1.47
CA ASN A 177 14.71 -7.68 0.74
C ASN A 177 14.22 -7.88 -0.69
N TYR A 178 13.76 -6.80 -1.33
CA TYR A 178 13.28 -6.77 -2.70
C TYR A 178 14.05 -5.72 -3.52
N GLU A 179 14.35 -6.04 -4.76
CA GLU A 179 14.84 -5.11 -5.76
C GLU A 179 14.21 -5.44 -7.12
N ARG A 180 13.71 -4.40 -7.81
CA ARG A 180 13.07 -4.56 -9.11
C ARG A 180 13.98 -5.25 -10.12
N LEU A 181 13.43 -6.26 -10.79
CA LEU A 181 14.11 -7.05 -11.84
C LEU A 181 15.37 -7.79 -11.36
N GLN A 182 15.52 -7.98 -10.05
CA GLN A 182 16.61 -8.74 -9.46
C GLN A 182 16.09 -9.73 -8.43
N THR A 183 16.67 -10.89 -8.38
CA THR A 183 16.44 -11.87 -7.32
C THR A 183 17.57 -11.73 -6.31
N LEU A 184 17.26 -11.15 -5.16
CA LEU A 184 18.21 -11.05 -4.06
C LEU A 184 18.37 -12.41 -3.37
N THR A 185 19.43 -12.56 -2.58
CA THR A 185 19.61 -13.78 -1.78
C THR A 185 18.79 -13.72 -0.49
N ASP A 186 18.48 -14.89 0.04
CA ASP A 186 17.93 -15.02 1.38
C ASP A 186 18.92 -14.53 2.42
N LYS A 187 18.50 -13.69 3.35
CA LYS A 187 19.33 -13.21 4.46
C LYS A 187 19.16 -14.15 5.66
N LYS A 188 20.20 -14.93 5.93
CA LYS A 188 20.19 -15.96 6.97
C LYS A 188 20.61 -15.42 8.33
N ASN A 189 20.10 -16.05 9.38
CA ASN A 189 20.48 -15.78 10.77
C ASN A 189 20.25 -14.33 11.21
N VAL A 190 19.19 -13.70 10.69
CA VAL A 190 18.83 -12.31 11.00
C VAL A 190 18.22 -12.24 12.40
N ARG A 191 18.69 -11.28 13.18
CA ARG A 191 18.11 -10.86 14.46
C ARG A 191 18.12 -9.36 14.56
N PHE A 192 17.10 -8.80 15.16
CA PHE A 192 17.00 -7.36 15.42
C PHE A 192 17.27 -7.08 16.91
N ASP A 193 17.86 -5.92 17.17
CA ASP A 193 17.99 -5.33 18.50
C ASP A 193 17.47 -3.90 18.40
N VAL A 194 16.24 -3.70 18.87
CA VAL A 194 15.51 -2.44 18.70
C VAL A 194 14.81 -2.10 20.01
N CYS A 195 15.04 -0.90 20.54
CA CYS A 195 14.46 -0.43 21.80
C CYS A 195 14.63 -1.44 22.94
N GLY A 196 15.85 -2.01 23.09
CA GLY A 196 16.16 -2.99 24.11
C GLY A 196 15.50 -4.37 23.94
N THR A 197 14.81 -4.60 22.82
CA THR A 197 14.17 -5.87 22.52
C THR A 197 14.93 -6.59 21.40
N LYS A 198 15.46 -7.79 21.77
CA LYS A 198 16.14 -8.67 20.82
C LYS A 198 15.19 -9.73 20.32
N PHE A 199 15.03 -9.81 18.99
CA PHE A 199 14.10 -10.78 18.36
C PHE A 199 14.51 -11.16 16.95
N PRO A 200 14.03 -12.30 16.43
CA PRO A 200 13.41 -13.40 17.16
C PRO A 200 14.39 -14.05 18.16
N GLN A 201 13.94 -14.98 18.98
CA GLN A 201 14.82 -15.65 19.95
C GLN A 201 15.99 -16.36 19.29
N LYS A 202 15.76 -16.99 18.14
CA LYS A 202 16.79 -17.57 17.25
C LYS A 202 16.85 -16.79 15.96
N GLY A 203 18.00 -16.78 15.31
CA GLY A 203 18.13 -16.17 13.99
C GLY A 203 17.12 -16.74 13.00
N MET A 204 16.48 -15.88 12.23
CA MET A 204 15.53 -16.24 11.16
C MET A 204 16.16 -16.00 9.79
N THR A 205 15.56 -16.63 8.79
CA THR A 205 15.85 -16.32 7.39
C THR A 205 14.82 -15.30 6.89
N ILE A 206 15.30 -14.25 6.25
CA ILE A 206 14.45 -13.29 5.51
C ILE A 206 14.57 -13.65 4.03
N PRO A 207 13.55 -14.26 3.43
CA PRO A 207 13.59 -14.67 2.03
C PRO A 207 13.76 -13.50 1.06
N SER A 208 14.25 -13.79 -0.14
CA SER A 208 14.19 -12.88 -1.27
C SER A 208 12.74 -12.44 -1.51
N GLY A 209 12.55 -11.18 -1.89
CA GLY A 209 11.21 -10.61 -2.11
C GLY A 209 10.47 -10.17 -0.86
N THR A 210 11.01 -10.42 0.35
CA THR A 210 10.36 -10.04 1.60
C THR A 210 10.30 -8.52 1.78
N MET A 211 9.10 -8.03 2.04
CA MET A 211 8.84 -6.67 2.51
C MET A 211 7.89 -6.75 3.70
N ALA A 212 8.26 -6.18 4.84
CA ALA A 212 7.47 -6.34 6.07
C ALA A 212 7.66 -5.18 7.05
N ILE A 213 6.65 -5.00 7.92
CA ILE A 213 6.68 -4.08 9.06
C ILE A 213 6.46 -4.91 10.32
N PHE A 214 7.48 -5.02 11.18
CA PHE A 214 7.37 -5.73 12.44
C PHE A 214 7.18 -4.77 13.61
N PRO A 215 6.19 -5.02 14.48
CA PRO A 215 5.98 -4.23 15.69
C PRO A 215 6.98 -4.58 16.79
N VAL A 216 7.37 -3.58 17.57
CA VAL A 216 8.24 -3.75 18.74
C VAL A 216 7.71 -2.90 19.90
N ASN A 217 7.52 -3.54 21.08
CA ASN A 217 7.05 -2.92 22.32
C ASN A 217 5.76 -2.11 22.16
N ILE A 218 4.74 -2.67 21.53
CA ILE A 218 3.45 -1.99 21.30
C ILE A 218 2.46 -2.40 22.38
N GLN A 219 1.85 -1.43 23.03
CA GLN A 219 0.73 -1.65 23.93
C GLN A 219 -0.59 -1.61 23.16
N ILE A 220 -1.43 -2.63 23.32
CA ILE A 220 -2.75 -2.71 22.69
C ILE A 220 -3.74 -3.21 23.75
N GLY A 221 -4.63 -2.34 24.23
CA GLY A 221 -5.52 -2.68 25.33
C GLY A 221 -4.75 -3.25 26.53
N ASP A 222 -5.14 -4.46 26.96
CA ASP A 222 -4.54 -5.18 28.09
C ASP A 222 -3.31 -6.05 27.72
N ILE A 223 -2.86 -6.00 26.44
CA ILE A 223 -1.67 -6.76 26.02
C ILE A 223 -0.47 -5.86 25.73
N SER A 224 0.70 -6.35 26.13
CA SER A 224 2.01 -5.85 25.72
C SER A 224 2.58 -6.78 24.65
N LEU A 225 2.56 -6.31 23.39
CA LEU A 225 3.20 -7.02 22.27
C LEU A 225 4.66 -6.59 22.18
N LYS A 226 5.54 -7.37 22.80
CA LYS A 226 6.99 -7.08 22.79
C LYS A 226 7.57 -7.08 21.39
N TYR A 227 7.18 -8.06 20.56
CA TYR A 227 7.50 -8.12 19.14
C TYR A 227 6.64 -9.17 18.44
N ALA A 228 6.58 -9.08 17.13
CA ALA A 228 6.10 -10.15 16.28
C ALA A 228 6.90 -10.20 14.98
N THR A 229 7.25 -11.42 14.51
CA THR A 229 7.81 -11.66 13.17
C THR A 229 6.69 -11.89 12.15
N ALA A 230 5.72 -11.02 12.19
CA ALA A 230 4.55 -10.97 11.32
C ALA A 230 4.24 -9.51 10.98
N GLN A 231 3.74 -9.27 9.77
CA GLN A 231 3.34 -7.94 9.31
C GLN A 231 2.17 -7.44 10.14
N ILE A 232 2.32 -6.33 10.84
CA ILE A 232 1.19 -5.66 11.49
C ILE A 232 0.39 -4.87 10.44
N ILE A 233 -0.96 -4.96 10.49
CA ILE A 233 -1.82 -4.36 9.46
C ILE A 233 -2.82 -3.37 10.05
N TYR A 234 -3.67 -3.84 10.96
CA TYR A 234 -4.85 -3.06 11.33
C TYR A 234 -5.32 -3.39 12.74
N LYS A 235 -5.82 -2.38 13.42
CA LYS A 235 -6.49 -2.48 14.70
C LYS A 235 -7.93 -2.02 14.53
N ASP A 236 -8.87 -2.96 14.62
CA ASP A 236 -10.30 -2.67 14.54
C ASP A 236 -10.86 -2.40 15.93
N LEU A 237 -11.48 -1.24 16.08
CA LEU A 237 -12.14 -0.75 17.30
C LEU A 237 -13.66 -0.69 17.15
N SER A 238 -14.20 -1.19 16.04
CA SER A 238 -15.64 -1.10 15.76
C SER A 238 -16.51 -1.93 16.72
N ASN A 239 -15.94 -2.94 17.36
CA ASN A 239 -16.64 -3.75 18.34
C ASN A 239 -16.50 -3.14 19.73
N VAL A 240 -17.59 -2.71 20.33
CA VAL A 240 -17.61 -2.07 21.65
C VAL A 240 -16.96 -2.99 22.70
N GLY A 241 -15.91 -2.48 23.36
CA GLY A 241 -15.20 -3.18 24.43
C GLY A 241 -14.21 -4.24 23.97
N ARG A 242 -13.97 -4.41 22.67
CA ARG A 242 -13.04 -5.42 22.18
C ARG A 242 -12.23 -4.94 20.99
N ILE A 243 -10.91 -5.07 21.07
CA ILE A 243 -9.94 -4.70 20.03
C ILE A 243 -9.62 -5.95 19.20
N ARG A 244 -9.69 -5.86 17.88
CA ARG A 244 -9.21 -6.89 16.97
C ARG A 244 -7.93 -6.43 16.29
N LEU A 245 -6.82 -7.11 16.57
CA LEU A 245 -5.54 -6.85 15.92
C LEU A 245 -5.34 -7.85 14.78
N TYR A 246 -5.19 -7.33 13.57
CA TYR A 246 -4.92 -8.15 12.38
C TYR A 246 -3.46 -8.05 11.97
N MET A 247 -2.87 -9.21 11.76
CA MET A 247 -1.48 -9.37 11.32
C MET A 247 -1.43 -10.37 10.16
N GLN A 248 -0.40 -10.27 9.33
CA GLN A 248 -0.16 -11.20 8.22
C GLN A 248 1.09 -12.03 8.50
N LYS A 249 0.98 -13.33 8.30
CA LYS A 249 2.13 -14.22 8.22
C LYS A 249 2.93 -13.91 6.95
N ILE A 250 4.23 -13.73 7.10
CA ILE A 250 5.14 -13.59 5.96
C ILE A 250 5.61 -14.99 5.53
N ASP A 251 5.49 -15.28 4.25
CA ASP A 251 5.92 -16.57 3.72
C ASP A 251 7.43 -16.74 3.85
N GLY A 252 7.84 -17.96 4.21
CA GLY A 252 9.23 -18.27 4.50
C GLY A 252 9.75 -17.81 5.87
N ILE A 253 8.99 -16.99 6.61
CA ILE A 253 9.34 -16.56 7.97
C ILE A 253 8.49 -17.33 9.00
N GLU A 254 9.15 -17.91 9.99
CA GLU A 254 8.45 -18.51 11.14
C GLU A 254 7.82 -17.39 11.99
N SER A 255 6.51 -17.46 12.20
CA SER A 255 5.81 -16.47 13.02
C SER A 255 6.09 -16.74 14.51
N GLU A 256 6.82 -15.82 15.12
CA GLU A 256 7.13 -15.78 16.55
C GLU A 256 6.58 -14.48 17.12
N MET A 257 5.90 -14.54 18.26
CA MET A 257 5.32 -13.39 18.94
C MET A 257 5.60 -13.48 20.44
N ASN A 258 5.93 -12.35 21.05
CA ASN A 258 6.02 -12.25 22.50
C ASN A 258 4.89 -11.35 23.00
N ILE A 259 3.93 -11.98 23.67
CA ILE A 259 2.74 -11.32 24.22
C ILE A 259 2.77 -11.46 25.74
N ASN A 260 2.75 -10.35 26.47
CA ASN A 260 2.80 -10.33 27.94
C ASN A 260 3.95 -11.17 28.51
N GLY A 261 5.13 -11.15 27.83
CA GLY A 261 6.31 -11.93 28.24
C GLY A 261 6.30 -13.40 27.79
N LYS A 262 5.17 -13.92 27.31
CA LYS A 262 5.07 -15.30 26.81
C LYS A 262 5.37 -15.34 25.31
N VAL A 263 6.32 -16.20 24.91
CA VAL A 263 6.70 -16.38 23.52
C VAL A 263 5.88 -17.50 22.89
N LEU A 264 5.14 -17.15 21.84
CA LEU A 264 4.44 -18.07 20.96
C LEU A 264 5.30 -18.28 19.71
N LYS A 265 5.53 -19.53 19.32
CA LYS A 265 6.36 -19.90 18.17
C LYS A 265 5.56 -20.70 17.16
N ARG A 266 5.98 -20.62 15.90
CA ARG A 266 5.37 -21.35 14.77
C ARG A 266 3.86 -21.14 14.70
N VAL A 267 3.45 -19.92 14.99
CA VAL A 267 2.03 -19.57 14.95
C VAL A 267 1.54 -19.73 13.52
N LYS A 268 0.51 -20.56 13.36
CA LYS A 268 -0.10 -20.79 12.04
C LYS A 268 -1.19 -19.75 11.80
N PRO A 269 -1.29 -19.22 10.59
CA PRO A 269 -2.40 -18.36 10.24
C PRO A 269 -3.70 -19.17 10.26
N LEU A 270 -4.73 -18.52 10.76
CA LEU A 270 -6.11 -19.01 10.70
C LEU A 270 -6.90 -18.11 9.72
N ASN A 271 -8.20 -18.22 9.75
CA ASN A 271 -9.07 -17.32 9.00
C ASN A 271 -9.29 -16.00 9.75
N GLU A 272 -9.97 -15.06 9.12
CA GLU A 272 -10.30 -13.74 9.69
C GLU A 272 -11.35 -13.77 10.83
N THR A 273 -11.92 -14.92 11.11
CA THR A 273 -12.94 -15.09 12.16
C THR A 273 -12.44 -15.81 13.40
N THR A 274 -11.25 -16.45 13.34
CA THR A 274 -10.68 -17.23 14.42
C THR A 274 -9.38 -16.60 14.94
N PRO A 275 -9.36 -16.01 16.16
CA PRO A 275 -8.17 -15.44 16.72
C PRO A 275 -7.14 -16.52 17.08
N ILE A 276 -5.85 -16.20 16.94
CA ILE A 276 -4.74 -17.03 17.40
C ILE A 276 -4.43 -16.81 18.89
N TYR A 277 -4.88 -15.70 19.44
CA TYR A 277 -4.73 -15.32 20.84
C TYR A 277 -5.90 -14.42 21.24
N SER A 278 -6.38 -14.59 22.48
CA SER A 278 -7.42 -13.74 23.08
C SER A 278 -7.06 -13.39 24.52
N SER A 279 -7.32 -12.14 24.90
CA SER A 279 -7.30 -11.63 26.28
C SER A 279 -8.69 -11.14 26.66
N GLU A 280 -8.81 -10.37 27.74
CA GLU A 280 -10.08 -9.72 28.11
C GLU A 280 -10.53 -8.66 27.10
N GLN A 281 -9.57 -7.89 26.55
CA GLN A 281 -9.86 -6.75 25.66
C GLN A 281 -9.43 -6.99 24.20
N VAL A 282 -8.53 -7.94 23.92
CA VAL A 282 -7.88 -8.04 22.61
C VAL A 282 -7.95 -9.44 22.03
N ASP A 283 -8.35 -9.50 20.76
CA ASP A 283 -8.21 -10.67 19.90
C ASP A 283 -7.14 -10.43 18.84
N ILE A 284 -6.18 -11.34 18.69
CA ILE A 284 -5.16 -11.27 17.65
C ILE A 284 -5.49 -12.27 16.56
N TYR A 285 -5.52 -11.80 15.32
CA TYR A 285 -5.72 -12.61 14.12
C TYR A 285 -4.43 -12.63 13.30
N LEU A 286 -3.99 -13.81 12.93
CA LEU A 286 -2.88 -14.01 12.01
C LEU A 286 -3.43 -14.55 10.68
N LEU A 287 -3.32 -13.76 9.63
CA LEU A 287 -3.88 -14.05 8.31
C LEU A 287 -2.80 -14.54 7.35
N THR A 288 -3.21 -15.31 6.34
CA THR A 288 -2.39 -15.49 5.14
C THR A 288 -2.40 -14.20 4.31
N GLU A 289 -1.46 -14.05 3.38
CA GLU A 289 -1.43 -12.89 2.49
C GLU A 289 -2.74 -12.70 1.73
N LYS A 290 -3.31 -13.80 1.23
CA LYS A 290 -4.60 -13.78 0.52
C LYS A 290 -5.71 -13.12 1.36
N TYR A 291 -5.86 -13.51 2.61
CA TYR A 291 -6.86 -12.90 3.50
C TYR A 291 -6.49 -11.48 3.89
N ALA A 292 -5.21 -11.21 4.15
CA ALA A 292 -4.74 -9.88 4.51
C ALA A 292 -4.99 -8.84 3.41
N ASN A 293 -4.79 -9.21 2.15
CA ASN A 293 -5.03 -8.34 1.01
C ASN A 293 -6.52 -7.99 0.82
N HIS A 294 -7.43 -8.85 1.33
CA HIS A 294 -8.88 -8.66 1.23
C HIS A 294 -9.54 -8.28 2.57
N LEU A 295 -8.75 -8.00 3.61
CA LEU A 295 -9.26 -7.68 4.94
C LEU A 295 -10.25 -6.50 4.90
N GLY A 296 -11.48 -6.72 5.38
CA GLY A 296 -12.53 -5.72 5.44
C GLY A 296 -13.12 -5.33 4.08
N LEU A 297 -12.69 -5.96 2.97
CA LEU A 297 -13.41 -5.86 1.71
C LEU A 297 -14.60 -6.83 1.75
N GLN A 298 -15.77 -6.34 1.35
CA GLN A 298 -16.89 -7.22 1.07
C GLN A 298 -16.47 -8.23 0.00
N PRO A 299 -16.88 -9.51 0.10
CA PRO A 299 -16.72 -10.42 -1.01
C PRO A 299 -17.30 -9.73 -2.25
N GLU A 300 -16.54 -9.69 -3.33
CA GLU A 300 -17.09 -9.22 -4.60
C GLU A 300 -18.36 -10.06 -4.85
N ASN A 301 -19.51 -9.47 -4.62
CA ASN A 301 -20.74 -10.06 -5.10
C ASN A 301 -20.53 -10.16 -6.61
N LYS A 302 -20.41 -11.40 -7.11
CA LYS A 302 -20.40 -11.62 -8.54
C LYS A 302 -21.62 -10.87 -9.05
N LEU A 303 -21.41 -9.74 -9.68
CA LEU A 303 -22.43 -9.02 -10.39
C LEU A 303 -23.10 -10.08 -11.25
N LYS A 304 -24.30 -10.50 -10.87
CA LYS A 304 -25.19 -11.09 -11.86
C LYS A 304 -25.46 -9.93 -12.79
N ALA A 305 -24.67 -9.87 -13.85
CA ALA A 305 -24.90 -8.94 -14.92
C ALA A 305 -26.34 -9.21 -15.37
N SER A 306 -27.27 -8.45 -14.83
CA SER A 306 -28.55 -8.30 -15.51
C SER A 306 -28.17 -7.74 -16.86
N LYS A 307 -28.60 -8.39 -17.92
CA LYS A 307 -28.28 -7.98 -19.28
C LYS A 307 -28.69 -6.53 -19.45
N VAL A 308 -27.73 -5.62 -19.28
CA VAL A 308 -27.91 -4.23 -19.67
C VAL A 308 -27.97 -4.28 -21.20
N ASN A 309 -29.16 -4.04 -21.73
CA ASN A 309 -29.39 -4.08 -23.15
C ASN A 309 -28.91 -2.76 -23.77
N PHE A 310 -27.60 -2.66 -24.05
CA PHE A 310 -26.97 -1.49 -24.67
C PHE A 310 -27.54 -1.14 -26.06
N SER A 311 -28.37 -2.01 -26.65
CA SER A 311 -28.95 -1.77 -27.99
C SER A 311 -29.98 -0.62 -28.02
N LYS A 312 -30.40 -0.11 -26.86
CA LYS A 312 -31.36 1.00 -26.77
C LYS A 312 -30.73 2.38 -26.45
N VAL A 313 -29.43 2.44 -26.23
CA VAL A 313 -28.75 3.72 -25.98
C VAL A 313 -28.39 4.35 -27.32
N LYS A 314 -29.30 5.08 -27.92
CA LYS A 314 -29.02 5.95 -29.04
C LYS A 314 -28.52 7.30 -28.52
N ASP A 315 -27.35 7.71 -29.01
CA ASP A 315 -26.77 9.06 -28.88
C ASP A 315 -26.60 9.61 -27.47
N ALA A 316 -25.68 8.97 -26.75
CA ALA A 316 -25.17 9.51 -25.51
C ALA A 316 -24.19 10.65 -25.81
N GLY A 317 -24.58 11.89 -25.56
CA GLY A 317 -23.69 13.05 -25.63
C GLY A 317 -22.45 12.94 -24.71
N PRO A 318 -21.47 13.84 -24.82
CA PRO A 318 -20.10 13.65 -24.33
C PRO A 318 -19.90 13.64 -22.79
N LEU A 319 -20.95 13.75 -21.99
CA LEU A 319 -20.86 13.79 -20.53
C LEU A 319 -21.91 12.89 -19.91
N ARG A 320 -21.73 11.58 -19.98
CA ARG A 320 -22.62 10.63 -19.30
C ARG A 320 -21.88 9.84 -18.27
N THR A 321 -22.29 9.99 -17.04
CA THR A 321 -21.84 9.17 -15.92
C THR A 321 -22.74 7.94 -15.83
N ILE A 322 -22.17 6.78 -15.98
CA ILE A 322 -22.86 5.51 -15.68
C ILE A 322 -22.57 5.21 -14.23
N THR A 323 -23.60 5.26 -13.40
CA THR A 323 -23.54 4.84 -12.01
C THR A 323 -24.17 3.44 -11.88
N ILE A 324 -23.40 2.38 -11.62
CA ILE A 324 -23.84 0.97 -11.52
C ILE A 324 -24.04 0.62 -10.04
N GLY A 325 -25.25 0.29 -9.59
CA GLY A 325 -25.55 -0.21 -8.23
C GLY A 325 -25.13 -1.67 -8.06
N ILE A 326 -24.34 -1.94 -7.04
CA ILE A 326 -23.79 -3.29 -6.83
C ILE A 326 -24.74 -4.19 -6.06
N ASN A 327 -25.74 -3.67 -5.34
CA ASN A 327 -26.59 -4.48 -4.47
C ASN A 327 -28.09 -4.42 -4.70
N ASP A 328 -28.58 -3.43 -5.39
CA ASP A 328 -29.97 -3.42 -5.79
C ASP A 328 -30.01 -2.88 -7.22
N VAL A 329 -30.36 -3.75 -8.14
CA VAL A 329 -31.09 -3.28 -9.29
C VAL A 329 -32.40 -2.79 -8.67
N ALA A 330 -32.46 -1.51 -8.32
CA ALA A 330 -33.73 -0.90 -8.04
C ALA A 330 -34.65 -1.33 -9.18
N GLU A 331 -35.76 -1.95 -8.85
CA GLU A 331 -36.79 -2.21 -9.85
C GLU A 331 -36.98 -0.92 -10.60
N GLN A 332 -36.65 -0.93 -11.87
CA GLN A 332 -36.80 0.26 -12.71
C GLN A 332 -38.29 0.60 -12.66
N PRO A 333 -38.66 1.84 -12.42
CA PRO A 333 -40.03 2.23 -12.67
C PRO A 333 -40.39 1.80 -14.09
N GLU A 334 -41.48 1.07 -14.22
CA GLU A 334 -41.90 0.54 -15.54
C GLU A 334 -42.07 1.63 -16.60
N ASP A 335 -42.08 2.90 -16.15
CA ASP A 335 -42.30 4.09 -16.95
C ASP A 335 -41.05 4.96 -17.19
N ALA A 336 -39.85 4.44 -16.93
CA ALA A 336 -38.64 5.21 -17.22
C ALA A 336 -38.43 5.32 -18.73
N ASP A 337 -38.66 6.48 -19.24
CA ASP A 337 -38.41 6.82 -20.65
C ASP A 337 -36.90 6.97 -20.86
N PHE A 338 -36.29 5.92 -21.43
CA PHE A 338 -34.84 5.85 -21.63
C PHE A 338 -34.34 6.70 -22.79
N GLU A 339 -35.20 7.31 -23.57
CA GLU A 339 -34.80 8.15 -24.70
C GLU A 339 -34.11 9.44 -24.24
N ASP A 340 -34.43 9.92 -23.03
CA ASP A 340 -33.85 11.14 -22.44
C ASP A 340 -32.96 10.88 -21.21
N ALA A 341 -32.80 9.63 -20.76
CA ALA A 341 -32.00 9.32 -19.59
C ALA A 341 -30.51 9.54 -19.85
N ALA A 342 -30.02 10.67 -19.43
CA ALA A 342 -28.60 11.02 -19.52
C ALA A 342 -27.76 10.42 -18.39
N ILE A 343 -28.36 9.80 -17.35
CA ILE A 343 -27.67 9.40 -16.14
C ILE A 343 -28.18 8.01 -15.70
N TYR A 344 -27.29 7.05 -15.65
CA TYR A 344 -27.54 5.79 -14.97
C TYR A 344 -26.92 5.89 -13.57
N HIS A 345 -27.74 5.90 -12.54
CA HIS A 345 -27.28 5.85 -11.18
C HIS A 345 -27.01 4.41 -10.79
N ILE A 346 -25.76 4.08 -10.64
CA ILE A 346 -25.33 2.87 -9.97
C ILE A 346 -25.09 3.27 -8.54
N SER A 347 -26.05 3.06 -7.65
CA SER A 347 -25.84 3.30 -6.24
C SER A 347 -24.98 2.18 -5.66
N VAL A 348 -23.83 2.57 -5.15
CA VAL A 348 -23.03 1.70 -4.29
C VAL A 348 -23.69 1.74 -2.92
N PRO A 349 -24.10 0.59 -2.34
CA PRO A 349 -24.69 0.62 -1.02
C PRO A 349 -23.69 1.12 0.00
N SER A 350 -24.18 2.03 0.77
CA SER A 350 -23.68 2.64 1.98
C SER A 350 -22.40 2.04 2.58
N HIS A 351 -21.57 2.90 2.95
CA HIS A 351 -20.47 2.91 3.89
C HIS A 351 -19.07 2.77 3.36
N ASN A 352 -18.86 2.29 2.16
CA ASN A 352 -17.51 2.35 1.65
C ASN A 352 -17.48 2.87 0.23
N SER A 353 -18.14 3.98 0.03
CA SER A 353 -17.78 4.92 -1.02
C SER A 353 -17.29 4.36 -2.37
N LEU A 354 -17.40 5.15 -3.36
CA LEU A 354 -16.75 5.11 -4.68
C LEU A 354 -15.29 4.59 -4.71
N LEU A 355 -14.66 4.37 -3.56
CA LEU A 355 -13.30 3.81 -3.45
C LEU A 355 -13.25 2.27 -3.49
N ASP A 356 -14.40 1.60 -3.41
CA ASP A 356 -14.50 0.14 -3.46
C ASP A 356 -14.94 -0.41 -4.83
N ILE A 357 -15.06 0.46 -5.82
CA ILE A 357 -15.31 0.09 -7.22
C ILE A 357 -14.00 -0.03 -7.99
#